data_1ed70e1cda47b96e641b85ae6f0e079f
#
_entry.id   1ed70e1cda47b96e641b85ae6f0e079f
#
_cell.length_a   1.000
_cell.length_b   1.000
_cell.length_c   1.000
_cell.angle_alpha   90.00
_cell.angle_beta   90.00
_cell.angle_gamma   90.00
#
_symmetry.space_group_name_H-M   'P 1'
#
loop_
_entity.id
_entity.type
_entity.pdbx_description
1 polymer ?
#
loop_
_entity_poly.entity_id
_entity_poly.type
_entity_poly.pdbx_seq_one_letter_code
_entity_poly.pdbx_strand_id
1 'polypeptide(L)'
;MKQTQFDKHTIAWYKIAECVSRGEKERAFGVYRLLSHSFNDNAVARQLEGDIHLSFGEKDLAVPLYLQAMELYQKSQRFLEAVAVCEHLITMQSHDVLLRREAIKLYKVLDNIPKAHEHIQKALDIVLTTGQDHNVQEFLSMLRAHSDELHEYAVEYVRQMR
;
A
#
# COMPACT_ATOMS: atom_id res chain seq x y z
N MET A 1 -26.28 -2.44 30.31
CA MET A 1 -25.82 -1.51 29.27
C MET A 1 -24.41 -1.93 28.85
N LYS A 2 -24.25 -2.54 27.67
CA LYS A 2 -22.94 -2.84 27.11
C LYS A 2 -22.36 -1.54 26.57
N GLN A 3 -21.62 -0.82 27.39
CA GLN A 3 -20.76 0.26 26.92
C GLN A 3 -19.66 -0.37 26.09
N THR A 4 -19.75 -0.21 24.82
CA THR A 4 -19.03 -0.97 23.81
C THR A 4 -17.56 -0.62 23.83
N GLN A 5 -16.72 -1.63 23.67
CA GLN A 5 -15.28 -1.54 23.36
C GLN A 5 -14.96 -0.47 22.29
N PHE A 6 -15.97 -0.08 21.51
CA PHE A 6 -15.96 0.96 20.49
C PHE A 6 -15.57 2.35 21.04
N ASP A 7 -16.01 2.70 22.26
CA ASP A 7 -15.73 4.03 22.85
C ASP A 7 -14.26 4.25 23.18
N LYS A 8 -13.56 3.23 23.70
CA LYS A 8 -12.15 3.37 24.09
C LYS A 8 -11.22 3.54 22.89
N HIS A 9 -11.47 2.79 21.82
CA HIS A 9 -10.71 2.91 20.58
C HIS A 9 -10.95 4.27 19.92
N THR A 10 -12.19 4.70 19.83
CA THR A 10 -12.54 6.02 19.26
C THR A 10 -11.87 7.16 20.03
N ILE A 11 -11.94 7.14 21.38
CA ILE A 11 -11.28 8.15 22.21
C ILE A 11 -9.77 8.18 21.98
N ALA A 12 -9.12 7.02 21.86
CA ALA A 12 -7.69 6.96 21.65
C ALA A 12 -7.28 7.45 20.25
N TRP A 13 -8.07 7.18 19.22
CA TRP A 13 -7.89 7.75 17.88
C TRP A 13 -7.91 9.29 17.91
N TYR A 14 -8.91 9.88 18.59
CA TYR A 14 -8.98 11.33 18.77
C TYR A 14 -7.77 11.89 19.51
N LYS A 15 -7.29 11.20 20.55
CA LYS A 15 -6.10 11.62 21.30
C LYS A 15 -4.83 11.58 20.45
N ILE A 16 -4.66 10.54 19.61
CA ILE A 16 -3.54 10.47 18.67
C ILE A 16 -3.62 11.65 17.69
N ALA A 17 -4.77 11.89 17.07
CA ALA A 17 -4.97 12.99 16.13
C ALA A 17 -4.71 14.36 16.80
N GLU A 18 -5.14 14.55 18.04
CA GLU A 18 -4.87 15.75 18.83
C GLU A 18 -3.36 15.92 19.10
N CYS A 19 -2.66 14.87 19.53
CA CYS A 19 -1.21 14.90 19.75
C CYS A 19 -0.47 15.21 18.45
N VAL A 20 -0.86 14.59 17.33
CA VAL A 20 -0.29 14.87 16.01
C VAL A 20 -0.48 16.34 15.64
N SER A 21 -1.70 16.88 15.78
CA SER A 21 -2.00 18.28 15.45
C SER A 21 -1.22 19.30 16.28
N ARG A 22 -0.82 18.91 17.48
CA ARG A 22 0.02 19.71 18.40
C ARG A 22 1.52 19.48 18.25
N GLY A 23 1.95 18.56 17.41
CA GLY A 23 3.36 18.18 17.26
C GLY A 23 3.92 17.38 18.43
N GLU A 24 3.06 16.79 19.27
CA GLU A 24 3.42 16.05 20.49
C GLU A 24 3.72 14.57 20.19
N LYS A 25 4.80 14.29 19.47
CA LYS A 25 5.16 12.97 18.96
C LYS A 25 5.20 11.89 20.04
N GLU A 26 5.93 12.11 21.12
CA GLU A 26 6.10 11.11 22.19
C GLU A 26 4.76 10.76 22.86
N ARG A 27 3.87 11.74 22.97
CA ARG A 27 2.51 11.51 23.51
C ARG A 27 1.65 10.71 22.54
N ALA A 28 1.72 11.00 21.22
CA ALA A 28 1.03 10.23 20.20
C ALA A 28 1.45 8.75 20.26
N PHE A 29 2.75 8.46 20.32
CA PHE A 29 3.25 7.10 20.47
C PHE A 29 2.91 6.48 21.83
N GLY A 30 2.87 7.27 22.89
CA GLY A 30 2.38 6.81 24.20
C GLY A 30 0.94 6.28 24.13
N VAL A 31 0.04 7.04 23.51
CA VAL A 31 -1.35 6.62 23.29
C VAL A 31 -1.43 5.41 22.35
N TYR A 32 -0.65 5.39 21.28
CA TYR A 32 -0.57 4.26 20.35
C TYR A 32 -0.17 2.97 21.07
N ARG A 33 0.88 2.99 21.89
CA ARG A 33 1.34 1.81 22.64
C ARG A 33 0.25 1.24 23.55
N LEU A 34 -0.51 2.08 24.22
CA LEU A 34 -1.64 1.63 25.04
C LEU A 34 -2.76 0.99 24.20
N LEU A 35 -3.01 1.54 22.99
CA LEU A 35 -3.98 1.00 22.05
C LEU A 35 -3.50 -0.31 21.40
N SER A 36 -2.24 -0.39 21.00
CA SER A 36 -1.70 -1.52 20.24
C SER A 36 -1.85 -2.85 20.98
N HIS A 37 -1.80 -2.85 22.32
CA HIS A 37 -2.09 -4.04 23.14
C HIS A 37 -3.55 -4.52 23.09
N SER A 38 -4.47 -3.65 22.66
CA SER A 38 -5.89 -3.98 22.54
C SER A 38 -6.32 -4.29 21.10
N PHE A 39 -5.43 -4.09 20.12
CA PHE A 39 -5.72 -4.48 18.74
C PHE A 39 -5.65 -6.00 18.58
N ASN A 40 -6.76 -6.57 18.12
CA ASN A 40 -6.78 -7.95 17.64
C ASN A 40 -6.28 -8.06 16.19
N ASP A 41 -5.99 -6.92 15.55
CA ASP A 41 -5.62 -6.80 14.16
C ASP A 41 -4.24 -6.15 14.02
N ASN A 42 -3.23 -6.98 13.78
CA ASN A 42 -1.85 -6.53 13.61
C ASN A 42 -1.66 -5.65 12.37
N ALA A 43 -2.46 -5.84 11.32
CA ALA A 43 -2.35 -5.03 10.10
C ALA A 43 -2.76 -3.58 10.38
N VAL A 44 -3.88 -3.38 11.06
CA VAL A 44 -4.34 -2.05 11.50
C VAL A 44 -3.32 -1.40 12.44
N ALA A 45 -2.73 -2.18 13.37
CA ALA A 45 -1.71 -1.65 14.27
C ALA A 45 -0.50 -1.12 13.50
N ARG A 46 0.02 -1.88 12.52
CA ARG A 46 1.16 -1.45 11.70
C ARG A 46 0.83 -0.25 10.82
N GLN A 47 -0.37 -0.23 10.23
CA GLN A 47 -0.81 0.91 9.44
C GLN A 47 -0.88 2.18 10.28
N LEU A 48 -1.49 2.12 11.47
CA LEU A 48 -1.59 3.27 12.37
C LEU A 48 -0.21 3.77 12.83
N GLU A 49 0.71 2.87 13.14
CA GLU A 49 2.09 3.22 13.48
C GLU A 49 2.76 3.97 12.33
N GLY A 50 2.57 3.50 11.09
CA GLY A 50 3.02 4.17 9.88
C GLY A 50 2.39 5.57 9.71
N ASP A 51 1.08 5.69 9.95
CA ASP A 51 0.35 6.97 9.88
C ASP A 51 0.92 8.00 10.88
N ILE A 52 1.26 7.56 12.09
CA ILE A 52 1.87 8.45 13.09
C ILE A 52 3.25 8.90 12.61
N HIS A 53 4.13 8.00 12.20
CA HIS A 53 5.45 8.36 11.67
C HIS A 53 5.34 9.32 10.49
N LEU A 54 4.46 9.03 9.54
CA LEU A 54 4.25 9.88 8.37
C LEU A 54 3.77 11.28 8.75
N SER A 55 2.88 11.38 9.75
CA SER A 55 2.35 12.66 10.25
C SER A 55 3.45 13.56 10.85
N PHE A 56 4.57 12.97 11.31
CA PHE A 56 5.75 13.69 11.78
C PHE A 56 6.86 13.81 10.71
N GLY A 57 6.54 13.50 9.44
CA GLY A 57 7.48 13.62 8.32
C GLY A 57 8.51 12.49 8.22
N GLU A 58 8.36 11.44 9.00
CA GLU A 58 9.30 10.31 9.07
C GLU A 58 8.96 9.23 8.05
N LYS A 59 9.01 9.60 6.77
CA LYS A 59 8.66 8.73 5.65
C LYS A 59 9.45 7.41 5.65
N ASP A 60 10.74 7.47 5.95
CA ASP A 60 11.61 6.30 5.94
C ASP A 60 11.23 5.27 7.01
N LEU A 61 10.61 5.70 8.10
CA LEU A 61 10.07 4.82 9.15
C LEU A 61 8.64 4.35 8.81
N ALA A 62 7.85 5.19 8.15
CA ALA A 62 6.47 4.87 7.78
C ALA A 62 6.39 3.80 6.68
N VAL A 63 7.22 3.89 5.63
CA VAL A 63 7.19 2.98 4.47
C VAL A 63 7.29 1.50 4.86
N PRO A 64 8.28 1.05 5.66
CA PRO A 64 8.37 -0.36 6.06
C PRO A 64 7.17 -0.83 6.90
N LEU A 65 6.52 0.05 7.66
CA LEU A 65 5.32 -0.27 8.43
C LEU A 65 4.11 -0.47 7.53
N TYR A 66 3.93 0.36 6.50
CA TYR A 66 2.88 0.17 5.51
C TYR A 66 3.09 -1.10 4.67
N LEU A 67 4.35 -1.43 4.32
CA LEU A 67 4.65 -2.70 3.64
C LEU A 67 4.26 -3.91 4.50
N GLN A 68 4.56 -3.88 5.80
CA GLN A 68 4.13 -4.91 6.74
C GLN A 68 2.61 -4.99 6.85
N ALA A 69 1.92 -3.83 6.94
CA ALA A 69 0.46 -3.78 6.99
C ALA A 69 -0.16 -4.39 5.74
N MET A 70 0.33 -4.01 4.55
CA MET A 70 -0.13 -4.55 3.26
C MET A 70 0.02 -6.08 3.20
N GLU A 71 1.18 -6.60 3.61
CA GLU A 71 1.43 -8.05 3.65
C GLU A 71 0.47 -8.78 4.61
N LEU A 72 0.21 -8.21 5.80
CA LEU A 72 -0.73 -8.77 6.77
C LEU A 72 -2.18 -8.75 6.27
N TYR A 73 -2.59 -7.68 5.57
CA TYR A 73 -3.90 -7.62 4.91
C TYR A 73 -4.02 -8.68 3.82
N GLN A 74 -3.00 -8.88 2.99
CA GLN A 74 -2.97 -9.94 1.97
C GLN A 74 -3.10 -11.33 2.61
N LYS A 75 -2.32 -11.63 3.66
CA LYS A 75 -2.38 -12.91 4.39
C LYS A 75 -3.75 -13.19 4.98
N SER A 76 -4.47 -12.16 5.39
CA SER A 76 -5.84 -12.26 5.92
C SER A 76 -6.92 -12.15 4.84
N GLN A 77 -6.56 -12.17 3.55
CA GLN A 77 -7.46 -12.05 2.39
C GLN A 77 -8.27 -10.73 2.36
N ARG A 78 -7.77 -9.70 3.02
CA ARG A 78 -8.36 -8.36 3.05
C ARG A 78 -7.77 -7.53 1.92
N PHE A 79 -8.09 -7.90 0.69
CA PHE A 79 -7.45 -7.35 -0.51
C PHE A 79 -7.83 -5.89 -0.79
N LEU A 80 -9.00 -5.42 -0.35
CA LEU A 80 -9.39 -4.01 -0.47
C LEU A 80 -8.52 -3.11 0.39
N GLU A 81 -8.24 -3.52 1.63
CA GLU A 81 -7.35 -2.79 2.52
C GLU A 81 -5.89 -2.88 2.05
N ALA A 82 -5.49 -4.05 1.56
CA ALA A 82 -4.15 -4.24 1.00
C ALA A 82 -3.89 -3.30 -0.19
N VAL A 83 -4.84 -3.19 -1.13
CA VAL A 83 -4.70 -2.29 -2.28
C VAL A 83 -4.73 -0.82 -1.87
N ALA A 84 -5.54 -0.45 -0.86
CA ALA A 84 -5.56 0.93 -0.36
C ALA A 84 -4.21 1.35 0.22
N VAL A 85 -3.56 0.47 0.99
CA VAL A 85 -2.21 0.71 1.52
C VAL A 85 -1.18 0.73 0.38
N CYS A 86 -1.30 -0.16 -0.61
CA CYS A 86 -0.42 -0.18 -1.78
C CYS A 86 -0.49 1.13 -2.58
N GLU A 87 -1.69 1.63 -2.83
CA GLU A 87 -1.89 2.94 -3.50
C GLU A 87 -1.28 4.08 -2.69
N HIS A 88 -1.44 4.05 -1.36
CA HIS A 88 -0.81 5.04 -0.50
C HIS A 88 0.72 5.00 -0.60
N LEU A 89 1.33 3.82 -0.60
CA LEU A 89 2.77 3.63 -0.83
C LEU A 89 3.20 4.18 -2.20
N ILE A 90 2.42 3.94 -3.25
CA ILE A 90 2.68 4.46 -4.60
C ILE A 90 2.65 5.99 -4.63
N THR A 91 1.79 6.65 -3.85
CA THR A 91 1.83 8.13 -3.76
C THR A 91 3.12 8.64 -3.15
N MET A 92 3.72 7.88 -2.23
CA MET A 92 4.99 8.23 -1.61
C MET A 92 6.21 7.86 -2.47
N GLN A 93 6.11 6.80 -3.28
CA GLN A 93 7.19 6.22 -4.10
C GLN A 93 6.70 6.00 -5.53
N SER A 94 6.36 7.08 -6.24
CA SER A 94 5.66 7.05 -7.53
C SER A 94 6.40 6.31 -8.66
N HIS A 95 7.73 6.20 -8.57
CA HIS A 95 8.58 5.51 -9.55
C HIS A 95 8.92 4.07 -9.16
N ASP A 96 8.39 3.57 -8.06
CA ASP A 96 8.62 2.19 -7.63
C ASP A 96 7.79 1.21 -8.47
N VAL A 97 8.46 0.51 -9.38
CA VAL A 97 7.85 -0.51 -10.24
C VAL A 97 7.39 -1.73 -9.43
N LEU A 98 8.06 -2.07 -8.31
CA LEU A 98 7.67 -3.22 -7.48
C LEU A 98 6.32 -2.98 -6.81
N LEU A 99 6.07 -1.77 -6.30
CA LEU A 99 4.77 -1.42 -5.74
C LEU A 99 3.66 -1.47 -6.81
N ARG A 100 3.95 -1.04 -8.05
CA ARG A 100 3.00 -1.16 -9.14
C ARG A 100 2.71 -2.61 -9.52
N ARG A 101 3.73 -3.49 -9.47
CA ARG A 101 3.55 -4.95 -9.65
C ARG A 101 2.62 -5.53 -8.59
N GLU A 102 2.76 -5.11 -7.33
CA GLU A 102 1.86 -5.55 -6.25
C GLU A 102 0.43 -5.01 -6.46
N ALA A 103 0.26 -3.75 -6.85
CA ALA A 103 -1.05 -3.20 -7.18
C ALA A 103 -1.74 -3.98 -8.32
N ILE A 104 -1.02 -4.32 -9.39
CA ILE A 104 -1.53 -5.12 -10.51
C ILE A 104 -2.07 -6.48 -10.01
N LYS A 105 -1.30 -7.18 -9.18
CA LYS A 105 -1.73 -8.46 -8.60
C LYS A 105 -2.99 -8.31 -7.74
N LEU A 106 -3.02 -7.31 -6.88
CA LEU A 106 -4.15 -7.04 -6.00
C LEU A 106 -5.41 -6.69 -6.79
N TYR A 107 -5.29 -5.82 -7.80
CA TYR A 107 -6.43 -5.46 -8.66
C TYR A 107 -6.91 -6.65 -9.50
N LYS A 108 -6.02 -7.55 -9.93
CA LYS A 108 -6.42 -8.80 -10.59
C LYS A 108 -7.22 -9.70 -9.65
N VAL A 109 -6.81 -9.86 -8.39
CA VAL A 109 -7.56 -10.62 -7.38
C VAL A 109 -8.94 -10.00 -7.11
N LEU A 110 -9.04 -8.68 -7.17
CA LEU A 110 -10.29 -7.93 -6.99
C LEU A 110 -11.15 -7.85 -8.27
N ASP A 111 -10.72 -8.49 -9.36
CA ASP A 111 -11.36 -8.42 -10.68
C ASP A 111 -11.53 -6.98 -11.22
N ASN A 112 -10.63 -6.08 -10.82
CA ASN A 112 -10.60 -4.70 -11.30
C ASN A 112 -9.54 -4.53 -12.41
N ILE A 113 -9.85 -5.10 -13.57
CA ILE A 113 -8.97 -5.11 -14.75
C ILE A 113 -8.61 -3.70 -15.23
N PRO A 114 -9.54 -2.71 -15.27
CA PRO A 114 -9.17 -1.34 -15.67
C PRO A 114 -8.07 -0.72 -14.81
N LYS A 115 -8.11 -0.93 -13.48
CA LYS A 115 -7.07 -0.46 -12.57
C LYS A 115 -5.76 -1.21 -12.76
N ALA A 116 -5.81 -2.52 -12.99
CA ALA A 116 -4.60 -3.28 -13.32
C ALA A 116 -3.93 -2.74 -14.59
N HIS A 117 -4.70 -2.44 -15.65
CA HIS A 117 -4.19 -1.82 -16.87
C HIS A 117 -3.54 -0.46 -16.64
N GLU A 118 -4.15 0.41 -15.82
CA GLU A 118 -3.56 1.71 -15.46
C GLU A 118 -2.17 1.54 -14.82
N HIS A 119 -2.02 0.59 -13.89
CA HIS A 119 -0.73 0.33 -13.26
C HIS A 119 0.28 -0.32 -14.20
N ILE A 120 -0.17 -1.16 -15.15
CA ILE A 120 0.69 -1.71 -16.20
C ILE A 120 1.28 -0.60 -17.07
N GLN A 121 0.44 0.33 -17.56
CA GLN A 121 0.90 1.47 -18.36
C GLN A 121 1.96 2.27 -17.61
N LYS A 122 1.64 2.70 -16.38
CA LYS A 122 2.56 3.50 -15.57
C LYS A 122 3.87 2.77 -15.24
N ALA A 123 3.82 1.46 -15.02
CA ALA A 123 5.03 0.67 -14.78
C ALA A 123 5.88 0.57 -16.06
N LEU A 124 5.25 0.33 -17.21
CA LEU A 124 5.95 0.27 -18.51
C LEU A 124 6.54 1.62 -18.88
N ASP A 125 5.84 2.74 -18.65
CA ASP A 125 6.37 4.09 -18.88
C ASP A 125 7.66 4.32 -18.08
N ILE A 126 7.69 3.92 -16.82
CA ILE A 126 8.88 4.02 -15.97
C ILE A 126 10.01 3.13 -16.53
N VAL A 127 9.72 1.89 -16.89
CA VAL A 127 10.73 0.93 -17.37
C VAL A 127 11.26 1.35 -18.75
N LEU A 128 10.39 1.83 -19.65
CA LEU A 128 10.79 2.30 -20.98
C LEU A 128 11.67 3.56 -20.91
N THR A 129 11.40 4.46 -19.97
CA THR A 129 12.23 5.66 -19.78
C THR A 129 13.64 5.35 -19.29
N THR A 130 13.85 4.19 -18.65
CA THR A 130 15.20 3.75 -18.22
C THR A 130 16.05 3.21 -19.38
N GLY A 131 15.46 2.97 -20.56
CA GLY A 131 16.14 2.47 -21.74
C GLY A 131 16.73 1.05 -21.64
N GLN A 132 16.28 0.27 -20.67
CA GLN A 132 16.77 -1.09 -20.44
C GLN A 132 15.75 -2.12 -20.93
N ASP A 133 15.89 -2.59 -22.15
CA ASP A 133 14.99 -3.60 -22.74
C ASP A 133 14.85 -4.88 -21.90
N HIS A 134 15.88 -5.25 -21.13
CA HIS A 134 15.83 -6.39 -20.22
C HIS A 134 14.73 -6.21 -19.15
N ASN A 135 14.58 -5.03 -18.58
CA ASN A 135 13.57 -4.73 -17.57
C ASN A 135 12.15 -4.85 -18.14
N VAL A 136 11.97 -4.47 -19.44
CA VAL A 136 10.68 -4.65 -20.13
C VAL A 136 10.34 -6.14 -20.24
N GLN A 137 11.31 -6.96 -20.67
CA GLN A 137 11.11 -8.41 -20.84
C GLN A 137 10.82 -9.10 -19.50
N GLU A 138 11.53 -8.72 -18.45
CA GLU A 138 11.27 -9.23 -17.10
C GLU A 138 9.85 -8.88 -16.64
N PHE A 139 9.42 -7.64 -16.85
CA PHE A 139 8.08 -7.21 -16.49
C PHE A 139 7.00 -7.97 -17.27
N LEU A 140 7.15 -8.13 -18.58
CA LEU A 140 6.24 -8.91 -19.42
C LEU A 140 6.18 -10.39 -19.00
N SER A 141 7.34 -10.99 -18.68
CA SER A 141 7.41 -12.37 -18.19
C SER A 141 6.66 -12.56 -16.88
N MET A 142 6.77 -11.59 -15.97
CA MET A 142 6.02 -11.58 -14.71
C MET A 142 4.51 -11.53 -14.96
N LEU A 143 4.04 -10.64 -15.85
CA LEU A 143 2.61 -10.55 -16.20
C LEU A 143 2.09 -11.85 -16.79
N ARG A 144 2.85 -12.47 -17.69
CA ARG A 144 2.49 -13.76 -18.30
C ARG A 144 2.30 -14.87 -17.26
N ALA A 145 3.16 -14.90 -16.24
CA ALA A 145 3.04 -15.86 -15.14
C ALA A 145 1.78 -15.67 -14.29
N HIS A 146 1.16 -14.49 -14.33
CA HIS A 146 -0.01 -14.15 -13.53
C HIS A 146 -1.32 -14.13 -14.33
N SER A 147 -1.27 -13.70 -15.62
CA SER A 147 -2.45 -13.59 -16.46
C SER A 147 -2.05 -13.35 -17.91
N ASP A 148 -2.52 -14.23 -18.82
CA ASP A 148 -2.30 -14.05 -20.26
C ASP A 148 -2.97 -12.77 -20.76
N GLU A 149 -4.16 -12.43 -20.28
CA GLU A 149 -4.89 -11.20 -20.63
C GLU A 149 -4.07 -9.93 -20.31
N LEU A 150 -3.51 -9.84 -19.10
CA LEU A 150 -2.69 -8.69 -18.70
C LEU A 150 -1.37 -8.65 -19.47
N HIS A 151 -0.81 -9.79 -19.82
CA HIS A 151 0.37 -9.88 -20.65
C HIS A 151 0.10 -9.40 -22.08
N GLU A 152 -0.98 -9.86 -22.72
CA GLU A 152 -1.35 -9.43 -24.08
C GLU A 152 -1.59 -7.92 -24.14
N TYR A 153 -2.29 -7.38 -23.14
CA TYR A 153 -2.47 -5.93 -23.02
C TYR A 153 -1.13 -5.18 -22.93
N ALA A 154 -0.21 -5.64 -22.09
CA ALA A 154 1.10 -5.03 -21.91
C ALA A 154 1.96 -5.10 -23.18
N VAL A 155 1.94 -6.22 -23.89
CA VAL A 155 2.65 -6.38 -25.18
C VAL A 155 2.12 -5.40 -26.22
N GLU A 156 0.81 -5.25 -26.32
CA GLU A 156 0.22 -4.29 -27.26
C GLU A 156 0.57 -2.85 -26.90
N TYR A 157 0.55 -2.50 -25.62
CA TYR A 157 0.98 -1.18 -25.15
C TYR A 157 2.44 -0.87 -25.55
N VAL A 158 3.36 -1.82 -25.31
CA VAL A 158 4.77 -1.64 -25.71
C VAL A 158 4.95 -1.45 -27.21
N ARG A 159 4.13 -2.14 -28.05
CA ARG A 159 4.14 -1.95 -29.51
C ARG A 159 3.73 -0.55 -29.94
N GLN A 160 2.76 0.05 -29.25
CA GLN A 160 2.28 1.39 -29.57
C GLN A 160 3.25 2.48 -29.13
N MET A 161 4.09 2.21 -28.14
CA MET A 161 5.07 3.16 -27.59
C MET A 161 6.44 3.15 -28.30
N ARG A 162 6.73 2.15 -29.15
CA ARG A 162 7.94 2.01 -29.98
C ARG A 162 7.73 2.50 -31.40
#